data_3a489a23945e17e23bc83a77ea25296d
#
_entry.id   3a489a23945e17e23bc83a77ea25296d
#
_cell.length_a   1.000
_cell.length_b   1.000
_cell.length_c   1.000
_cell.angle_alpha   90.00
_cell.angle_beta   90.00
_cell.angle_gamma   90.00
#
_symmetry.space_group_name_H-M   'P 1'
#
loop_
_entity.id
_entity.type
_entity.pdbx_description
1 polymer ?
#
loop_
_entity_poly.entity_id
_entity_poly.type
_entity_poly.pdbx_seq_one_letter_code
_entity_poly.pdbx_strand_id
1 'polypeptide(L)'
;GVVLRTTMIVGHPGEGKRDFNELLEFAKEARFERLGAFRYSEEEGTYGAENFKDSISARVKQERLDELMTLQSEISLAFNQSRVGSEIDVIVDDFNDGVFVCRSEFESPEVDGEILVRYDSSVMADVDPYSLVGEFIKIRVIGADEYDLIAEPIEI
;
A
#
# COMPACT_ATOMS: atom_id res chain seq x y z
N GLY A 1 -10.87 0.20 -13.03
CA GLY A 1 -11.26 1.19 -12.00
C GLY A 1 -10.15 2.19 -11.76
N VAL A 2 -10.36 3.15 -10.89
CA VAL A 2 -9.34 4.11 -10.44
C VAL A 2 -8.98 3.75 -9.01
N VAL A 3 -7.70 3.65 -8.72
CA VAL A 3 -7.16 3.50 -7.35
C VAL A 3 -6.73 4.88 -6.86
N LEU A 4 -7.27 5.30 -5.72
CA LEU A 4 -6.96 6.58 -5.11
C LEU A 4 -5.81 6.44 -4.12
N ARG A 5 -4.83 7.34 -4.26
CA ARG A 5 -3.68 7.43 -3.35
C ARG A 5 -3.66 8.77 -2.65
N THR A 6 -3.32 8.76 -1.37
CA THR A 6 -3.11 9.98 -0.59
C THR A 6 -2.01 9.80 0.45
N THR A 7 -1.53 10.91 0.99
CA THR A 7 -0.63 10.97 2.14
C THR A 7 -1.19 11.95 3.15
N MET A 8 -1.23 11.55 4.41
CA MET A 8 -1.74 12.38 5.50
C MET A 8 -0.66 12.63 6.56
N ILE A 9 -0.73 13.78 7.21
CA ILE A 9 0.14 14.13 8.33
C ILE A 9 -0.76 14.31 9.56
N VAL A 10 -0.46 13.58 10.63
CA VAL A 10 -1.15 13.69 11.91
C VAL A 10 -0.31 14.43 12.94
N GLY A 11 -0.98 15.12 13.87
CA GLY A 11 -0.30 15.85 14.94
C GLY A 11 0.31 17.17 14.49
N HIS A 12 -0.23 17.80 13.42
CA HIS A 12 0.13 19.16 13.06
C HIS A 12 -0.17 20.14 14.21
N PRO A 13 0.69 21.16 14.47
CA PRO A 13 0.40 22.18 15.47
C PRO A 13 -1.01 22.74 15.36
N GLY A 14 -1.76 22.69 16.47
CA GLY A 14 -3.15 23.11 16.51
C GLY A 14 -4.20 22.03 16.26
N GLU A 15 -3.80 20.85 15.75
CA GLU A 15 -4.72 19.72 15.57
C GLU A 15 -5.27 19.24 16.92
N GLY A 16 -6.55 19.50 17.16
CA GLY A 16 -7.25 19.01 18.35
C GLY A 16 -7.80 17.60 18.15
N LYS A 17 -8.43 17.07 19.21
CA LYS A 17 -9.08 15.75 19.12
C LYS A 17 -10.23 15.73 18.11
N ARG A 18 -10.94 16.86 17.97
CA ARG A 18 -12.05 16.99 17.02
C ARG A 18 -11.53 16.92 15.58
N ASP A 19 -10.46 17.64 15.29
CA ASP A 19 -9.88 17.70 13.94
C ASP A 19 -9.37 16.32 13.53
N PHE A 20 -8.71 15.59 14.44
CA PHE A 20 -8.27 14.24 14.19
C PHE A 20 -9.45 13.27 13.97
N ASN A 21 -10.52 13.37 14.73
CA ASN A 21 -11.72 12.55 14.51
C ASN A 21 -12.36 12.84 13.14
N GLU A 22 -12.41 14.11 12.72
CA GLU A 22 -12.91 14.49 11.39
C GLU A 22 -12.01 13.89 10.27
N LEU A 23 -10.69 13.83 10.48
CA LEU A 23 -9.75 13.17 9.57
C LEU A 23 -10.03 11.65 9.46
N LEU A 24 -10.26 10.98 10.58
CA LEU A 24 -10.58 9.55 10.59
C LEU A 24 -11.90 9.26 9.86
N GLU A 25 -12.95 10.03 10.13
CA GLU A 25 -14.24 9.89 9.43
C GLU A 25 -14.08 10.15 7.93
N PHE A 26 -13.32 11.16 7.55
CA PHE A 26 -13.03 11.41 6.13
C PHE A 26 -12.28 10.24 5.47
N ALA A 27 -11.24 9.70 6.11
CA ALA A 27 -10.50 8.54 5.60
C ALA A 27 -11.41 7.31 5.45
N LYS A 28 -12.31 7.10 6.41
CA LYS A 28 -13.29 6.02 6.42
C LYS A 28 -14.34 6.13 5.30
N GLU A 29 -14.81 7.35 5.02
CA GLU A 29 -15.77 7.63 3.96
C GLU A 29 -15.12 7.57 2.57
N ALA A 30 -13.95 8.20 2.41
CA ALA A 30 -13.23 8.27 1.14
C ALA A 30 -12.66 6.91 0.71
N ARG A 31 -12.31 6.04 1.68
CA ARG A 31 -11.79 4.69 1.45
C ARG A 31 -10.64 4.67 0.43
N PHE A 32 -9.64 5.52 0.65
CA PHE A 32 -8.43 5.49 -0.19
C PHE A 32 -7.81 4.10 -0.17
N GLU A 33 -7.66 3.47 -1.33
CA GLU A 33 -7.04 2.15 -1.45
C GLU A 33 -5.57 2.18 -1.01
N ARG A 34 -4.90 3.31 -1.24
CA ARG A 34 -3.50 3.53 -0.87
C ARG A 34 -3.38 4.83 -0.07
N LEU A 35 -3.17 4.71 1.23
CA LEU A 35 -2.96 5.83 2.13
C LEU A 35 -1.69 5.61 2.95
N GLY A 36 -0.75 6.55 2.84
CA GLY A 36 0.38 6.66 3.75
C GLY A 36 0.14 7.75 4.78
N ALA A 37 0.68 7.60 5.99
CA ALA A 37 0.57 8.63 7.00
C ALA A 37 1.90 8.84 7.73
N PHE A 38 2.13 10.08 8.17
CA PHE A 38 3.31 10.48 8.93
C PHE A 38 2.90 11.33 10.12
N ARG A 39 3.73 11.28 11.17
CA ARG A 39 3.65 12.25 12.26
C ARG A 39 4.23 13.58 11.80
N TYR A 40 3.63 14.67 12.20
CA TYR A 40 4.23 15.99 11.99
C TYR A 40 5.62 16.05 12.64
N SER A 41 6.59 16.49 11.87
CA SER A 41 7.94 16.87 12.29
C SER A 41 8.15 18.33 11.96
N GLU A 42 8.71 19.08 12.90
CA GLU A 42 9.04 20.48 12.67
C GLU A 42 10.31 20.56 11.80
N GLU A 43 10.16 21.19 10.63
CA GLU A 43 11.26 21.36 9.67
C GLU A 43 11.64 22.84 9.59
N GLU A 44 12.90 23.16 9.87
CA GLU A 44 13.44 24.52 9.85
C GLU A 44 13.18 25.21 8.50
N GLY A 45 12.80 26.49 8.52
CA GLY A 45 12.50 27.29 7.34
C GLY A 45 11.13 27.03 6.71
N THR A 46 10.29 26.18 7.34
CA THR A 46 8.91 26.01 6.90
C THR A 46 7.98 27.01 7.59
N TYR A 47 6.89 27.37 6.91
CA TYR A 47 5.85 28.24 7.49
C TYR A 47 5.30 27.66 8.81
N GLY A 48 5.18 26.33 8.92
CA GLY A 48 4.76 25.66 10.14
C GLY A 48 5.68 25.92 11.32
N ALA A 49 6.98 25.73 11.13
CA ALA A 49 7.99 25.95 12.17
C ALA A 49 8.12 27.42 12.59
N GLU A 50 7.95 28.34 11.64
CA GLU A 50 8.10 29.78 11.91
C GLU A 50 6.85 30.40 12.60
N ASN A 51 5.66 29.86 12.36
CA ASN A 51 4.40 30.47 12.78
C ASN A 51 3.62 29.69 13.84
N PHE A 52 3.92 28.42 14.05
CA PHE A 52 3.20 27.58 14.99
C PHE A 52 4.16 26.91 15.97
N LYS A 53 3.73 26.83 17.22
CA LYS A 53 4.46 26.07 18.23
C LYS A 53 4.00 24.63 18.21
N ASP A 54 4.92 23.68 18.00
CA ASP A 54 4.63 22.26 18.15
C ASP A 54 4.39 21.91 19.63
N SER A 55 3.13 21.90 20.02
CA SER A 55 2.67 21.63 21.37
C SER A 55 2.07 20.23 21.57
N ILE A 56 1.99 19.43 20.51
CA ILE A 56 1.44 18.06 20.57
C ILE A 56 2.56 17.09 20.92
N SER A 57 2.39 16.34 21.99
CA SER A 57 3.42 15.39 22.43
C SER A 57 3.66 14.28 21.40
N ALA A 58 4.89 13.77 21.32
CA ALA A 58 5.24 12.66 20.44
C ALA A 58 4.37 11.41 20.67
N ARG A 59 3.93 11.18 21.92
CA ARG A 59 3.02 10.10 22.26
C ARG A 59 1.67 10.25 21.57
N VAL A 60 1.07 11.45 21.65
CA VAL A 60 -0.23 11.71 21.00
C VAL A 60 -0.14 11.60 19.48
N LYS A 61 0.94 12.11 18.89
CA LYS A 61 1.19 11.96 17.45
C LYS A 61 1.28 10.50 17.03
N GLN A 62 1.96 9.66 17.86
CA GLN A 62 2.07 8.22 17.58
C GLN A 62 0.71 7.54 17.71
N GLU A 63 -0.03 7.80 18.78
CA GLU A 63 -1.37 7.24 18.99
C GLU A 63 -2.31 7.54 17.81
N ARG A 64 -2.28 8.78 17.29
CA ARG A 64 -3.06 9.18 16.11
C ARG A 64 -2.61 8.47 14.84
N LEU A 65 -1.29 8.33 14.64
CA LEU A 65 -0.76 7.59 13.51
C LEU A 65 -1.20 6.13 13.54
N ASP A 66 -1.07 5.48 14.70
CA ASP A 66 -1.42 4.07 14.87
C ASP A 66 -2.93 3.84 14.62
N GLU A 67 -3.78 4.75 15.11
CA GLU A 67 -5.23 4.67 14.90
C GLU A 67 -5.60 4.85 13.41
N LEU A 68 -5.02 5.84 12.72
CA LEU A 68 -5.24 6.04 11.29
C LEU A 68 -4.73 4.87 10.45
N MET A 69 -3.54 4.34 10.78
CA MET A 69 -2.98 3.20 10.03
C MET A 69 -3.73 1.89 10.31
N THR A 70 -4.32 1.72 11.49
CA THR A 70 -5.21 0.59 11.78
C THR A 70 -6.45 0.65 10.89
N LEU A 71 -7.11 1.81 10.79
CA LEU A 71 -8.23 2.00 9.86
C LEU A 71 -7.81 1.73 8.41
N GLN A 72 -6.62 2.21 8.01
CA GLN A 72 -6.12 2.02 6.64
C GLN A 72 -5.83 0.56 6.34
N SER A 73 -5.30 -0.22 7.30
CA SER A 73 -5.04 -1.64 7.07
C SER A 73 -6.33 -2.43 6.78
N GLU A 74 -7.43 -2.09 7.46
CA GLU A 74 -8.75 -2.68 7.19
C GLU A 74 -9.26 -2.33 5.78
N ILE A 75 -9.08 -1.07 5.34
CA ILE A 75 -9.47 -0.62 3.99
C ILE A 75 -8.62 -1.33 2.93
N SER A 76 -7.31 -1.40 3.14
CA SER A 76 -6.38 -2.05 2.23
C SER A 76 -6.67 -3.55 2.11
N LEU A 77 -6.90 -4.23 3.23
CA LEU A 77 -7.30 -5.65 3.24
C LEU A 77 -8.59 -5.87 2.45
N ALA A 78 -9.62 -5.06 2.67
CA ALA A 78 -10.89 -5.17 1.96
C ALA A 78 -10.72 -4.96 0.44
N PHE A 79 -9.89 -4.00 0.04
CA PHE A 79 -9.54 -3.78 -1.35
C PHE A 79 -8.81 -4.99 -1.95
N ASN A 80 -7.76 -5.47 -1.29
CA ASN A 80 -6.99 -6.62 -1.75
C ASN A 80 -7.86 -7.89 -1.83
N GLN A 81 -8.72 -8.14 -0.84
CA GLN A 81 -9.66 -9.26 -0.87
C GLN A 81 -10.66 -9.18 -2.03
N SER A 82 -11.07 -7.98 -2.44
CA SER A 82 -11.96 -7.81 -3.59
C SER A 82 -11.31 -8.21 -4.92
N ARG A 83 -9.99 -8.31 -4.95
CA ARG A 83 -9.21 -8.73 -6.13
C ARG A 83 -9.05 -10.25 -6.24
N VAL A 84 -9.32 -11.00 -5.18
CA VAL A 84 -9.20 -12.47 -5.20
C VAL A 84 -10.14 -13.06 -6.25
N GLY A 85 -9.60 -13.94 -7.09
CA GLY A 85 -10.28 -14.54 -8.24
C GLY A 85 -10.18 -13.74 -9.53
N SER A 86 -9.63 -12.52 -9.51
CA SER A 86 -9.41 -11.74 -10.73
C SER A 86 -8.17 -12.24 -11.51
N GLU A 87 -8.23 -12.09 -12.82
CA GLU A 87 -7.11 -12.31 -13.73
C GLU A 87 -6.58 -10.95 -14.17
N ILE A 88 -5.29 -10.73 -13.97
CA ILE A 88 -4.63 -9.45 -14.22
C ILE A 88 -3.27 -9.64 -14.87
N ASP A 89 -2.84 -8.63 -15.62
CA ASP A 89 -1.49 -8.56 -16.15
C ASP A 89 -0.59 -7.88 -15.10
N VAL A 90 0.58 -8.45 -14.87
CA VAL A 90 1.58 -7.94 -13.92
C VAL A 90 2.94 -7.89 -14.58
N ILE A 91 3.76 -6.91 -14.21
CA ILE A 91 5.17 -6.89 -14.55
C ILE A 91 5.96 -7.62 -13.47
N VAL A 92 6.92 -8.43 -13.88
CA VAL A 92 7.84 -9.12 -12.97
C VAL A 92 8.97 -8.16 -12.63
N ASP A 93 9.10 -7.81 -11.36
CA ASP A 93 10.20 -6.96 -10.87
C ASP A 93 11.41 -7.77 -10.44
N ASP A 94 11.20 -8.97 -9.86
CA ASP A 94 12.27 -9.83 -9.38
C ASP A 94 11.85 -11.31 -9.34
N PHE A 95 12.85 -12.22 -9.23
CA PHE A 95 12.63 -13.64 -9.00
C PHE A 95 13.60 -14.17 -7.95
N ASN A 96 13.07 -14.59 -6.80
CA ASN A 96 13.84 -15.11 -5.67
C ASN A 96 13.17 -16.34 -5.08
N ASP A 97 13.96 -17.38 -4.77
CA ASP A 97 13.53 -18.58 -4.05
C ASP A 97 12.27 -19.26 -4.63
N GLY A 98 12.12 -19.23 -5.97
CA GLY A 98 10.97 -19.82 -6.64
C GLY A 98 9.70 -18.99 -6.59
N VAL A 99 9.80 -17.70 -6.26
CA VAL A 99 8.71 -16.74 -6.23
C VAL A 99 9.07 -15.53 -7.09
N PHE A 100 8.16 -15.14 -7.98
CA PHE A 100 8.24 -13.88 -8.68
C PHE A 100 7.63 -12.79 -7.79
N VAL A 101 8.33 -11.69 -7.69
CA VAL A 101 7.83 -10.44 -7.10
C VAL A 101 7.34 -9.58 -8.24
N CYS A 102 6.04 -9.28 -8.21
CA CYS A 102 5.36 -8.60 -9.31
C CYS A 102 4.57 -7.39 -8.80
N ARG A 103 4.17 -6.53 -9.73
CA ARG A 103 3.21 -5.45 -9.49
C ARG A 103 2.27 -5.28 -10.67
N SER A 104 1.05 -4.86 -10.40
CA SER A 104 0.07 -4.44 -11.42
C SER A 104 0.11 -2.93 -11.64
N GLU A 105 -0.85 -2.42 -12.40
CA GLU A 105 -1.05 -0.97 -12.59
C GLU A 105 -1.39 -0.21 -11.29
N PHE A 106 -1.73 -0.92 -10.20
CA PHE A 106 -2.18 -0.33 -8.94
C PHE A 106 -1.10 -0.26 -7.85
N GLU A 107 0.00 -0.96 -8.00
CA GLU A 107 1.11 -0.96 -7.04
C GLU A 107 2.24 -0.03 -7.51
N SER A 108 2.67 0.90 -6.64
CA SER A 108 3.88 1.70 -6.84
C SER A 108 5.11 0.91 -6.41
N PRO A 109 6.18 0.91 -7.22
CA PRO A 109 7.44 0.25 -6.85
C PRO A 109 7.95 0.76 -5.50
N GLU A 110 8.44 -0.15 -4.64
CA GLU A 110 9.09 0.15 -3.35
C GLU A 110 8.21 0.88 -2.31
N VAL A 111 6.94 1.12 -2.60
CA VAL A 111 6.03 1.90 -1.73
C VAL A 111 4.83 1.08 -1.27
N ASP A 112 4.25 0.31 -2.19
CA ASP A 112 3.08 -0.52 -1.90
C ASP A 112 3.48 -1.97 -1.65
N GLY A 113 2.48 -2.80 -1.30
CA GLY A 113 2.66 -4.25 -1.24
C GLY A 113 2.96 -4.87 -2.61
N GLU A 114 3.34 -6.11 -2.58
CA GLU A 114 3.81 -6.88 -3.72
C GLU A 114 2.75 -7.91 -4.15
N ILE A 115 2.86 -8.37 -5.40
CA ILE A 115 2.10 -9.52 -5.89
C ILE A 115 3.07 -10.69 -5.99
N LEU A 116 2.91 -11.65 -5.10
CA LEU A 116 3.79 -12.82 -5.00
C LEU A 116 3.23 -13.97 -5.83
N VAL A 117 3.95 -14.34 -6.88
CA VAL A 117 3.56 -15.39 -7.82
C VAL A 117 4.50 -16.57 -7.68
N ARG A 118 4.00 -17.71 -7.22
CA ARG A 118 4.84 -18.90 -7.11
C ARG A 118 5.16 -19.47 -8.50
N TYR A 119 6.44 -19.78 -8.73
CA TYR A 119 6.84 -20.49 -9.94
C TYR A 119 6.11 -21.85 -10.05
N ASP A 120 5.50 -22.09 -11.19
CA ASP A 120 4.84 -23.36 -11.49
C ASP A 120 5.41 -23.96 -12.78
N SER A 121 6.16 -25.04 -12.63
CA SER A 121 6.77 -25.74 -13.76
C SER A 121 5.75 -26.39 -14.71
N SER A 122 4.50 -26.56 -14.31
CA SER A 122 3.46 -27.07 -15.21
C SER A 122 2.97 -26.04 -16.22
N VAL A 123 3.09 -24.75 -15.88
CA VAL A 123 2.74 -23.61 -16.75
C VAL A 123 3.98 -23.03 -17.43
N MET A 124 5.13 -23.12 -16.77
CA MET A 124 6.39 -22.44 -17.15
C MET A 124 7.53 -23.41 -17.51
N ALA A 125 7.21 -24.66 -17.97
CA ALA A 125 8.18 -25.76 -18.11
C ALA A 125 9.42 -25.42 -18.97
N ASP A 126 9.26 -24.61 -20.00
CA ASP A 126 10.29 -24.30 -20.97
C ASP A 126 10.84 -22.86 -20.85
N VAL A 127 10.50 -22.17 -19.76
CA VAL A 127 10.88 -20.76 -19.56
C VAL A 127 11.89 -20.63 -18.43
N ASP A 128 13.02 -19.97 -18.71
CA ASP A 128 13.95 -19.55 -17.66
C ASP A 128 13.28 -18.45 -16.81
N PRO A 129 13.02 -18.67 -15.51
CA PRO A 129 12.34 -17.70 -14.66
C PRO A 129 13.02 -16.31 -14.66
N TYR A 130 14.34 -16.28 -14.72
CA TYR A 130 15.09 -15.00 -14.73
C TYR A 130 14.89 -14.21 -16.03
N SER A 131 14.52 -14.86 -17.13
CA SER A 131 14.21 -14.17 -18.39
C SER A 131 12.90 -13.39 -18.35
N LEU A 132 12.04 -13.67 -17.37
CA LEU A 132 10.76 -12.98 -17.18
C LEU A 132 10.89 -11.67 -16.42
N VAL A 133 12.02 -11.40 -15.78
CA VAL A 133 12.23 -10.12 -15.08
C VAL A 133 12.17 -8.96 -16.08
N GLY A 134 11.27 -8.03 -15.85
CA GLY A 134 10.96 -6.91 -16.75
C GLY A 134 9.84 -7.20 -17.77
N GLU A 135 9.35 -8.44 -17.85
CA GLU A 135 8.30 -8.84 -18.77
C GLU A 135 6.92 -8.85 -18.08
N PHE A 136 5.87 -8.81 -18.89
CA PHE A 136 4.49 -8.95 -18.41
C PHE A 136 4.07 -10.42 -18.46
N ILE A 137 3.43 -10.86 -17.37
CA ILE A 137 2.78 -12.18 -17.30
C ILE A 137 1.32 -12.02 -16.84
N LYS A 138 0.49 -12.96 -17.20
CA LYS A 138 -0.90 -13.01 -16.75
C LYS A 138 -1.04 -13.96 -15.57
N ILE A 139 -1.68 -13.47 -14.51
CA ILE A 139 -1.84 -14.20 -13.26
C ILE A 139 -3.29 -14.21 -12.79
N ARG A 140 -3.62 -15.16 -11.92
CA ARG A 140 -4.87 -15.16 -11.14
C ARG A 140 -4.55 -14.93 -9.68
N VAL A 141 -5.20 -13.95 -9.07
CA VAL A 141 -5.08 -13.67 -7.63
C VAL A 141 -5.83 -14.76 -6.87
N ILE A 142 -5.13 -15.46 -5.96
CA ILE A 142 -5.68 -16.58 -5.17
C ILE A 142 -5.74 -16.29 -3.67
N GLY A 143 -5.06 -15.24 -3.20
CA GLY A 143 -5.06 -14.83 -1.80
C GLY A 143 -4.67 -13.36 -1.65
N ALA A 144 -4.96 -12.82 -0.47
CA ALA A 144 -4.70 -11.43 -0.13
C ALA A 144 -4.52 -11.24 1.37
N ASP A 145 -3.58 -10.38 1.77
CA ASP A 145 -3.48 -9.81 3.10
C ASP A 145 -3.59 -8.28 3.07
N GLU A 146 -3.22 -7.59 4.15
CA GLU A 146 -3.35 -6.13 4.23
C GLU A 146 -2.47 -5.40 3.19
N TYR A 147 -1.38 -6.00 2.75
CA TYR A 147 -0.42 -5.37 1.86
C TYR A 147 -0.23 -6.14 0.56
N ASP A 148 -0.03 -7.45 0.64
CA ASP A 148 0.40 -8.27 -0.47
C ASP A 148 -0.75 -9.09 -1.06
N LEU A 149 -0.57 -9.47 -2.34
CA LEU A 149 -1.42 -10.44 -3.01
C LEU A 149 -0.61 -11.71 -3.27
N ILE A 150 -1.30 -12.85 -3.19
CA ILE A 150 -0.77 -14.15 -3.60
C ILE A 150 -1.47 -14.56 -4.89
N ALA A 151 -0.70 -14.99 -5.87
CA ALA A 151 -1.24 -15.34 -7.17
C ALA A 151 -0.57 -16.58 -7.78
N GLU A 152 -1.24 -17.13 -8.78
CA GLU A 152 -0.73 -18.22 -9.63
C GLU A 152 -0.62 -17.75 -11.09
N PRO A 153 0.37 -18.21 -11.85
CA PRO A 153 0.48 -17.89 -13.27
C PRO A 153 -0.59 -18.64 -14.07
N ILE A 154 -1.17 -17.98 -15.08
CA ILE A 154 -2.12 -18.60 -16.01
C ILE A 154 -1.67 -18.52 -17.46
N GLU A 155 -0.86 -17.52 -17.83
CA GLU A 155 -0.32 -17.36 -19.18
C GLU A 155 0.99 -16.58 -19.14
N ILE A 156 1.94 -16.93 -20.00
CA ILE A 156 3.28 -16.31 -20.12
C ILE A 156 3.46 -15.78 -21.55
#